data_f35a99305ea2bd50d7f6041c92dd1fc5
#
_entry.id   f35a99305ea2bd50d7f6041c92dd1fc5
#
_cell.length_a   1.000
_cell.length_b   1.000
_cell.length_c   1.000
_cell.angle_alpha   90.00
_cell.angle_beta   90.00
_cell.angle_gamma   90.00
#
_symmetry.space_group_name_H-M   'P 1'
#
loop_
_entity.id
_entity.type
_entity.pdbx_description
1 polymer ?
#
loop_
_entity_poly.entity_id
_entity_poly.type
_entity_poly.pdbx_seq_one_letter_code
_entity_poly.pdbx_strand_id
1 'polypeptide(L)'
;EVQCLIISGGLEDCFESPEEIMEAILDASFDLNTPSFKQGYSLWPIIPYSYDTPVDRPGAAPLPPNSKNILGTDDTKRDVLARVIYGFRLSIVFTIIVTSLASLIGIIAGAVQGYFGGRTDLLFQRFIEIWSGVPSLYIIIIMFAILGRSFWLLVFLSVLFGWMGLVGVVR
;
A
#
# COMPACT_ATOMS: atom_id res chain seq x y z
N GLU A 1 3.48 1.52 12.49
CA GLU A 1 4.49 0.45 12.65
C GLU A 1 5.85 0.99 12.22
N VAL A 2 6.61 1.50 13.17
CA VAL A 2 8.03 1.83 12.95
C VAL A 2 8.76 0.49 12.97
N GLN A 3 9.14 -0.02 11.80
CA GLN A 3 10.01 -1.18 11.72
C GLN A 3 11.42 -0.74 12.08
N CYS A 4 11.79 -0.90 13.35
CA CYS A 4 13.18 -0.92 13.75
C CYS A 4 13.81 -2.22 13.25
N LEU A 5 14.60 -2.16 12.19
CA LEU A 5 15.44 -3.28 11.75
C LEU A 5 16.69 -3.28 12.64
N ILE A 6 16.64 -3.98 13.77
CA ILE A 6 17.81 -4.22 14.61
C ILE A 6 18.51 -5.47 14.07
N ILE A 7 19.59 -5.26 13.32
CA ILE A 7 20.50 -6.35 12.98
C ILE A 7 21.52 -6.48 14.09
N SER A 8 21.39 -7.52 14.86
CA SER A 8 22.32 -8.13 15.80
C SER A 8 21.85 -8.27 17.25
N GLY A 9 21.49 -9.48 17.59
CA GLY A 9 21.86 -10.12 18.86
C GLY A 9 21.30 -9.51 20.14
N GLY A 10 20.07 -9.92 20.51
CA GLY A 10 19.69 -9.99 21.92
C GLY A 10 19.38 -8.65 22.58
N LEU A 11 18.31 -8.00 22.17
CA LEU A 11 17.54 -7.08 22.99
C LEU A 11 16.10 -7.56 22.95
N GLU A 12 15.59 -8.02 24.09
CA GLU A 12 14.22 -8.47 24.26
C GLU A 12 13.22 -7.32 24.38
N ASP A 13 13.69 -6.06 24.37
CA ASP A 13 12.84 -4.88 24.46
C ASP A 13 12.88 -4.09 23.14
N CYS A 14 11.89 -4.34 22.30
CA CYS A 14 11.63 -3.52 21.11
C CYS A 14 10.79 -2.31 21.54
N PHE A 15 11.35 -1.12 21.47
CA PHE A 15 10.60 0.13 21.64
C PHE A 15 9.75 0.41 20.39
N GLU A 16 8.46 0.64 20.57
CA GLU A 16 7.53 0.86 19.46
C GLU A 16 7.58 2.30 18.90
N SER A 17 8.15 3.26 19.64
CA SER A 17 8.20 4.66 19.23
C SER A 17 9.48 5.38 19.67
N PRO A 18 9.91 6.46 18.94
CA PRO A 18 11.00 7.32 19.36
C PRO A 18 10.77 8.02 20.73
N GLU A 19 9.50 8.20 21.11
CA GLU A 19 9.11 8.81 22.38
C GLU A 19 9.38 7.89 23.55
N GLU A 20 9.13 6.59 23.39
CA GLU A 20 9.47 5.57 24.41
C GLU A 20 10.97 5.47 24.64
N ILE A 21 11.78 5.61 23.59
CA ILE A 21 13.25 5.65 23.72
C ILE A 21 13.66 6.91 24.51
N MET A 22 13.01 8.04 24.25
CA MET A 22 13.30 9.29 24.94
C MET A 22 12.88 9.23 26.42
N GLU A 23 11.73 8.64 26.74
CA GLU A 23 11.30 8.39 28.12
C GLU A 23 12.24 7.41 28.83
N ALA A 24 12.67 6.34 28.18
CA ALA A 24 13.62 5.39 28.75
C ALA A 24 15.01 6.01 29.02
N ILE A 25 15.44 6.98 28.19
CA ILE A 25 16.69 7.73 28.41
C ILE A 25 16.53 8.75 29.54
N LEU A 26 15.35 9.34 29.72
CA LEU A 26 15.04 10.30 30.78
C LEU A 26 14.76 9.62 32.11
N ASP A 27 14.28 8.38 32.11
CA ASP A 27 14.17 7.58 33.33
C ASP A 27 15.57 7.15 33.75
N ALA A 28 15.98 7.59 34.96
CA ALA A 28 17.33 7.38 35.55
C ALA A 28 17.75 5.89 35.71
N SER A 29 16.92 4.97 35.26
CA SER A 29 17.18 3.54 35.18
C SER A 29 18.03 3.11 33.97
N PHE A 30 18.21 4.00 32.97
CA PHE A 30 18.95 3.70 31.75
C PHE A 30 20.44 4.08 31.91
N ASP A 31 21.27 3.12 32.28
CA ASP A 31 22.71 3.32 32.41
C ASP A 31 23.42 3.01 31.06
N LEU A 32 23.89 4.07 30.40
CA LEU A 32 24.68 4.01 29.16
C LEU A 32 26.00 3.25 29.27
N ASN A 33 26.47 2.97 30.50
CA ASN A 33 27.71 2.26 30.78
C ASN A 33 27.54 0.75 30.98
N THR A 34 26.32 0.21 30.86
CA THR A 34 26.14 -1.23 30.95
C THR A 34 26.80 -1.95 29.78
N PRO A 35 27.51 -3.06 30.01
CA PRO A 35 28.23 -3.78 28.92
C PRO A 35 27.33 -4.44 27.88
N SER A 36 26.03 -4.36 28.05
CA SER A 36 25.03 -4.80 27.07
C SER A 36 24.83 -3.82 25.90
N PHE A 37 25.32 -2.58 26.01
CA PHE A 37 25.32 -1.63 24.89
C PHE A 37 26.45 -1.97 23.90
N LYS A 38 26.27 -3.03 23.14
CA LYS A 38 27.12 -3.25 21.98
C LYS A 38 26.72 -2.20 20.93
N GLN A 39 27.72 -1.44 20.46
CA GLN A 39 27.57 -0.49 19.36
C GLN A 39 26.96 -1.21 18.16
N GLY A 40 25.65 -1.14 18.03
CA GLY A 40 24.92 -1.58 16.85
C GLY A 40 24.86 -0.44 15.84
N TYR A 41 25.02 -0.75 14.57
CA TYR A 41 24.74 0.20 13.52
C TYR A 41 23.21 0.34 13.38
N SER A 42 22.65 1.45 13.81
CA SER A 42 21.25 1.76 13.54
C SER A 42 21.14 2.40 12.14
N LEU A 43 20.51 1.68 11.22
CA LEU A 43 20.13 2.26 9.93
C LEU A 43 18.81 3.02 10.13
N TRP A 44 18.92 4.33 10.25
CA TRP A 44 17.75 5.19 10.29
C TRP A 44 17.09 5.24 8.90
N PRO A 45 15.76 5.14 8.81
CA PRO A 45 15.08 5.34 7.54
C PRO A 45 15.35 6.76 7.03
N ILE A 46 15.49 6.91 5.71
CA ILE A 46 15.73 8.21 5.03
C ILE A 46 14.65 9.22 5.41
N ILE A 47 13.46 8.76 5.74
CA ILE A 47 12.33 9.57 6.17
C ILE A 47 11.87 9.08 7.55
N PRO A 48 12.08 9.87 8.60
CA PRO A 48 11.72 9.48 9.97
C PRO A 48 10.21 9.62 10.28
N TYR A 49 9.38 9.92 9.29
CA TYR A 49 7.94 10.15 9.46
C TYR A 49 7.12 9.02 8.89
N SER A 50 6.07 8.62 9.62
CA SER A 50 5.00 7.77 9.07
C SER A 50 4.10 8.59 8.13
N TYR A 51 3.37 7.91 7.26
CA TYR A 51 2.44 8.55 6.32
C TYR A 51 1.29 9.30 7.01
N ASP A 52 1.00 9.01 8.27
CA ASP A 52 -0.10 9.55 9.05
C ASP A 52 0.33 10.50 10.18
N THR A 53 1.62 10.57 10.48
CA THR A 53 2.15 11.41 11.56
C THR A 53 2.18 12.88 11.14
N PRO A 54 1.51 13.78 11.87
CA PRO A 54 1.61 15.21 11.62
C PRO A 54 3.00 15.71 12.04
N VAL A 55 3.59 16.56 11.21
CA VAL A 55 4.89 17.19 11.50
C VAL A 55 4.67 18.36 12.44
N ASP A 56 5.34 18.35 13.59
CA ASP A 56 5.28 19.46 14.55
C ASP A 56 6.19 20.61 14.08
N ARG A 57 5.64 21.49 13.25
CA ARG A 57 6.28 22.74 12.81
C ARG A 57 5.33 23.91 13.00
N PRO A 58 5.84 25.04 13.53
CA PRO A 58 5.04 26.26 13.64
C PRO A 58 4.66 26.79 12.26
N GLY A 59 3.43 27.22 12.09
CA GLY A 59 2.90 27.79 10.86
C GLY A 59 1.58 27.17 10.43
N ALA A 60 0.89 27.86 9.52
CA ALA A 60 -0.33 27.34 8.90
C ALA A 60 0.01 26.32 7.85
N ALA A 61 -0.76 25.22 7.79
CA ALA A 61 -0.63 24.23 6.72
C ALA A 61 -1.25 24.78 5.41
N PRO A 62 -0.67 24.42 4.23
CA PRO A 62 0.52 23.57 4.00
C PRO A 62 1.83 24.32 4.28
N LEU A 63 2.82 23.61 4.80
CA LEU A 63 4.15 24.18 5.10
C LEU A 63 5.11 24.00 3.91
N PRO A 64 5.94 25.01 3.60
CA PRO A 64 6.90 24.93 2.50
C PRO A 64 7.98 23.88 2.74
N PRO A 65 8.64 23.40 1.67
CA PRO A 65 9.77 22.50 1.74
C PRO A 65 10.89 23.02 2.64
N ASN A 66 11.58 22.09 3.33
CA ASN A 66 12.78 22.37 4.09
C ASN A 66 13.69 21.13 4.14
N SER A 67 14.87 21.23 4.80
CA SER A 67 15.85 20.14 4.90
C SER A 67 15.31 18.84 5.56
N LYS A 68 14.30 18.94 6.43
CA LYS A 68 13.66 17.78 7.08
C LYS A 68 12.46 17.26 6.29
N ASN A 69 11.71 18.12 5.64
CA ASN A 69 10.54 17.81 4.83
C ASN A 69 10.77 18.28 3.40
N ILE A 70 11.42 17.47 2.58
CA ILE A 70 11.94 17.82 1.24
C ILE A 70 10.82 18.30 0.31
N LEU A 71 9.63 17.71 0.38
CA LEU A 71 8.45 18.10 -0.41
C LEU A 71 7.44 18.94 0.39
N GLY A 72 7.80 19.39 1.61
CA GLY A 72 6.88 20.12 2.48
C GLY A 72 5.83 19.22 3.10
N THR A 73 4.75 19.84 3.59
CA THR A 73 3.62 19.15 4.21
C THR A 73 2.31 19.41 3.47
N ASP A 74 1.35 18.50 3.64
CA ASP A 74 -0.02 18.68 3.15
C ASP A 74 -0.85 19.64 4.05
N ASP A 75 -2.11 19.79 3.72
CA ASP A 75 -3.11 20.58 4.46
C ASP A 75 -3.34 20.10 5.90
N THR A 76 -2.97 18.84 6.20
CA THR A 76 -3.06 18.22 7.53
C THR A 76 -1.70 18.14 8.25
N LYS A 77 -0.69 18.88 7.78
CA LYS A 77 0.69 18.89 8.30
C LYS A 77 1.45 17.56 8.18
N ARG A 78 1.02 16.63 7.34
CA ARG A 78 1.72 15.36 7.12
C ARG A 78 2.80 15.51 6.07
N ASP A 79 3.90 14.79 6.21
CA ASP A 79 5.00 14.83 5.24
C ASP A 79 4.56 14.24 3.89
N VAL A 80 4.64 15.06 2.84
CA VAL A 80 4.25 14.68 1.48
C VAL A 80 5.14 13.56 0.95
N LEU A 81 6.46 13.59 1.21
CA LEU A 81 7.39 12.58 0.74
C LEU A 81 7.13 11.21 1.39
N ALA A 82 6.86 11.18 2.70
CA ALA A 82 6.47 9.95 3.39
C ALA A 82 5.20 9.35 2.77
N ARG A 83 4.17 10.18 2.51
CA ARG A 83 2.93 9.72 1.89
C ARG A 83 3.12 9.19 0.47
N VAL A 84 3.98 9.81 -0.33
CA VAL A 84 4.30 9.35 -1.69
C VAL A 84 4.96 7.97 -1.65
N ILE A 85 5.93 7.75 -0.77
CA ILE A 85 6.64 6.46 -0.67
C ILE A 85 5.71 5.35 -0.17
N TYR A 86 4.90 5.61 0.86
CA TYR A 86 3.92 4.64 1.34
C TYR A 86 2.84 4.35 0.29
N GLY A 87 2.34 5.39 -0.41
CA GLY A 87 1.39 5.23 -1.51
C GLY A 87 1.95 4.43 -2.68
N PHE A 88 3.21 4.65 -3.04
CA PHE A 88 3.91 3.92 -4.08
C PHE A 88 4.02 2.42 -3.74
N ARG A 89 4.44 2.09 -2.51
CA ARG A 89 4.47 0.70 -2.03
C ARG A 89 3.10 0.03 -2.16
N LEU A 90 2.04 0.70 -1.71
CA LEU A 90 0.68 0.18 -1.79
C LEU A 90 0.23 -0.03 -3.24
N SER A 91 0.56 0.92 -4.13
CA SER A 91 0.23 0.84 -5.56
C SER A 91 0.93 -0.32 -6.26
N ILE A 92 2.20 -0.59 -5.94
CA ILE A 92 2.93 -1.73 -6.50
C ILE A 92 2.28 -3.05 -6.07
N VAL A 93 2.03 -3.22 -4.78
CA VAL A 93 1.39 -4.45 -4.24
C VAL A 93 0.02 -4.65 -4.89
N PHE A 94 -0.78 -3.59 -4.95
CA PHE A 94 -2.09 -3.61 -5.61
C PHE A 94 -1.98 -4.06 -7.08
N THR A 95 -1.09 -3.44 -7.84
CA THR A 95 -0.92 -3.74 -9.26
C THR A 95 -0.48 -5.18 -9.49
N ILE A 96 0.49 -5.69 -8.72
CA ILE A 96 0.96 -7.07 -8.84
C ILE A 96 -0.18 -8.06 -8.56
N ILE A 97 -0.93 -7.86 -7.48
CA ILE A 97 -2.05 -8.75 -7.10
C ILE A 97 -3.13 -8.73 -8.17
N VAL A 98 -3.60 -7.55 -8.56
CA VAL A 98 -4.69 -7.39 -9.53
C VAL A 98 -4.28 -7.95 -10.89
N THR A 99 -3.10 -7.61 -11.38
CA THR A 99 -2.62 -8.08 -12.69
C THR A 99 -2.46 -9.60 -12.70
N SER A 100 -1.88 -10.19 -11.66
CA SER A 100 -1.70 -11.65 -11.58
C SER A 100 -3.04 -12.38 -11.57
N LEU A 101 -3.99 -11.95 -10.74
CA LEU A 101 -5.31 -12.59 -10.65
C LEU A 101 -6.14 -12.37 -11.93
N ALA A 102 -6.20 -11.15 -12.44
CA ALA A 102 -6.93 -10.85 -13.65
C ALA A 102 -6.35 -11.56 -14.87
N SER A 103 -5.02 -11.68 -14.97
CA SER A 103 -4.35 -12.45 -16.03
C SER A 103 -4.67 -13.93 -15.95
N LEU A 104 -4.62 -14.51 -14.76
CA LEU A 104 -4.95 -15.93 -14.58
C LEU A 104 -6.38 -16.23 -15.03
N ILE A 105 -7.35 -15.43 -14.59
CA ILE A 105 -8.75 -15.59 -14.97
C ILE A 105 -8.94 -15.35 -16.49
N GLY A 106 -8.33 -14.30 -17.03
CA GLY A 106 -8.43 -13.96 -18.43
C GLY A 106 -7.85 -15.02 -19.37
N ILE A 107 -6.69 -15.61 -19.01
CA ILE A 107 -6.07 -16.70 -19.76
C ILE A 107 -6.95 -17.96 -19.73
N ILE A 108 -7.47 -18.35 -18.57
CA ILE A 108 -8.35 -19.51 -18.44
C ILE A 108 -9.61 -19.29 -19.28
N ALA A 109 -10.27 -18.14 -19.14
CA ALA A 109 -11.49 -17.82 -19.87
C ALA A 109 -11.26 -17.76 -21.40
N GLY A 110 -10.15 -17.14 -21.83
CA GLY A 110 -9.77 -17.08 -23.24
C GLY A 110 -9.43 -18.45 -23.82
N ALA A 111 -8.69 -19.28 -23.09
CA ALA A 111 -8.35 -20.65 -23.49
C ALA A 111 -9.61 -21.53 -23.62
N VAL A 112 -10.56 -21.42 -22.69
CA VAL A 112 -11.86 -22.13 -22.76
C VAL A 112 -12.64 -21.69 -24.00
N GLN A 113 -12.72 -20.40 -24.28
CA GLN A 113 -13.38 -19.87 -25.48
C GLN A 113 -12.74 -20.36 -26.77
N GLY A 114 -11.41 -20.28 -26.86
CA GLY A 114 -10.66 -20.72 -28.03
C GLY A 114 -10.72 -22.24 -28.25
N TYR A 115 -10.70 -23.02 -27.18
CA TYR A 115 -10.74 -24.50 -27.27
C TYR A 115 -12.12 -25.03 -27.70
N PHE A 116 -13.18 -24.58 -27.07
CA PHE A 116 -14.53 -25.08 -27.35
C PHE A 116 -15.17 -24.44 -28.59
N GLY A 117 -14.82 -23.20 -28.90
CA GLY A 117 -15.30 -22.48 -30.07
C GLY A 117 -16.85 -22.41 -30.21
N GLY A 118 -17.32 -22.13 -31.40
CA GLY A 118 -18.73 -22.24 -31.78
C GLY A 118 -19.71 -21.50 -30.84
N ARG A 119 -20.70 -22.23 -30.30
CA ARG A 119 -21.72 -21.65 -29.43
C ARG A 119 -21.19 -21.15 -28.09
N THR A 120 -20.20 -21.83 -27.55
CA THR A 120 -19.57 -21.44 -26.28
C THR A 120 -18.88 -20.10 -26.43
N ASP A 121 -18.13 -19.91 -27.50
CA ASP A 121 -17.46 -18.69 -27.82
C ASP A 121 -18.45 -17.51 -27.98
N LEU A 122 -19.51 -17.71 -28.73
CA LEU A 122 -20.55 -16.69 -28.93
C LEU A 122 -21.23 -16.31 -27.60
N LEU A 123 -21.51 -17.28 -26.73
CA LEU A 123 -22.17 -17.01 -25.45
C LEU A 123 -21.25 -16.20 -24.52
N PHE A 124 -19.99 -16.60 -24.40
CA PHE A 124 -19.00 -15.86 -23.63
C PHE A 124 -18.76 -14.47 -24.16
N GLN A 125 -18.72 -14.30 -25.50
CA GLN A 125 -18.54 -13.00 -26.12
C GLN A 125 -19.72 -12.06 -25.77
N ARG A 126 -20.95 -12.55 -25.84
CA ARG A 126 -22.14 -11.78 -25.45
C ARG A 126 -22.13 -11.42 -23.97
N PHE A 127 -21.71 -12.34 -23.13
CA PHE A 127 -21.54 -12.06 -21.70
C PHE A 127 -20.52 -10.95 -21.46
N ILE A 128 -19.34 -11.02 -22.09
CA ILE A 128 -18.29 -10.00 -21.97
C ILE A 128 -18.78 -8.65 -22.49
N GLU A 129 -19.47 -8.61 -23.62
CA GLU A 129 -20.03 -7.38 -24.19
C GLU A 129 -21.03 -6.70 -23.24
N ILE A 130 -21.96 -7.46 -22.65
CA ILE A 130 -22.90 -6.94 -21.67
C ILE A 130 -22.19 -6.46 -20.41
N TRP A 131 -21.25 -7.26 -19.88
CA TRP A 131 -20.52 -6.95 -18.66
C TRP A 131 -19.60 -5.75 -18.81
N SER A 132 -18.90 -5.64 -19.94
CA SER A 132 -18.02 -4.50 -20.23
C SER A 132 -18.78 -3.19 -20.47
N GLY A 133 -20.06 -3.26 -20.83
CA GLY A 133 -20.93 -2.10 -20.93
C GLY A 133 -21.25 -1.44 -19.58
N VAL A 134 -20.99 -2.13 -18.47
CA VAL A 134 -21.21 -1.58 -17.13
C VAL A 134 -20.04 -0.66 -16.75
N PRO A 135 -20.28 0.61 -16.40
CA PRO A 135 -19.21 1.52 -16.02
C PRO A 135 -18.63 1.15 -14.66
N SER A 136 -17.50 0.46 -14.68
CA SER A 136 -16.85 -0.11 -13.47
C SER A 136 -16.57 0.91 -12.37
N LEU A 137 -16.22 2.15 -12.74
CA LEU A 137 -15.97 3.22 -11.77
C LEU A 137 -17.19 3.52 -10.88
N TYR A 138 -18.41 3.55 -11.46
CA TYR A 138 -19.61 3.79 -10.67
C TYR A 138 -19.89 2.65 -9.68
N ILE A 139 -19.67 1.41 -10.12
CA ILE A 139 -19.82 0.25 -9.22
C ILE A 139 -18.83 0.32 -8.07
N ILE A 140 -17.56 0.64 -8.34
CA ILE A 140 -16.53 0.79 -7.29
C ILE A 140 -16.95 1.86 -6.27
N ILE A 141 -17.42 3.03 -6.74
CA ILE A 141 -17.86 4.12 -5.86
C ILE A 141 -19.05 3.70 -5.00
N ILE A 142 -20.07 3.07 -5.60
CA ILE A 142 -21.28 2.60 -4.91
C ILE A 142 -20.90 1.54 -3.87
N MET A 143 -20.07 0.57 -4.24
CA MET A 143 -19.66 -0.49 -3.34
C MET A 143 -18.85 0.05 -2.16
N PHE A 144 -17.99 1.06 -2.37
CA PHE A 144 -17.29 1.74 -1.28
C PHE A 144 -18.21 2.54 -0.36
N ALA A 145 -19.30 3.09 -0.89
CA ALA A 145 -20.28 3.81 -0.08
C ALA A 145 -21.08 2.85 0.82
N ILE A 146 -21.36 1.62 0.36
CA ILE A 146 -22.17 0.63 1.09
C ILE A 146 -21.32 -0.23 2.03
N LEU A 147 -20.21 -0.77 1.55
CA LEU A 147 -19.38 -1.76 2.27
C LEU A 147 -18.18 -1.14 2.98
N GLY A 148 -17.97 0.17 2.82
CA GLY A 148 -16.82 0.86 3.36
C GLY A 148 -15.56 0.74 2.49
N ARG A 149 -14.53 1.53 2.83
CA ARG A 149 -13.27 1.60 2.08
C ARG A 149 -12.32 0.51 2.55
N SER A 150 -12.18 -0.55 1.77
CA SER A 150 -11.25 -1.65 2.05
C SER A 150 -10.33 -1.87 0.86
N PHE A 151 -9.04 -2.12 1.13
CA PHE A 151 -8.05 -2.49 0.11
C PHE A 151 -8.46 -3.76 -0.63
N TRP A 152 -8.91 -4.78 0.09
CA TRP A 152 -9.34 -6.06 -0.50
C TRP A 152 -10.59 -5.94 -1.36
N LEU A 153 -11.52 -5.06 -0.97
CA LEU A 153 -12.70 -4.76 -1.80
C LEU A 153 -12.28 -4.12 -3.13
N LEU A 154 -11.32 -3.18 -3.10
CA LEU A 154 -10.78 -2.57 -4.31
C LEU A 154 -10.11 -3.60 -5.23
N VAL A 155 -9.29 -4.49 -4.66
CA VAL A 155 -8.65 -5.59 -5.40
C VAL A 155 -9.72 -6.48 -6.05
N PHE A 156 -10.70 -6.93 -5.28
CA PHE A 156 -11.77 -7.79 -5.77
C PHE A 156 -12.54 -7.17 -6.94
N LEU A 157 -12.99 -5.92 -6.79
CA LEU A 157 -13.72 -5.22 -7.84
C LEU A 157 -12.85 -4.98 -9.08
N SER A 158 -11.57 -4.65 -8.90
CA SER A 158 -10.64 -4.45 -10.01
C SER A 158 -10.39 -5.74 -10.79
N VAL A 159 -10.25 -6.87 -10.11
CA VAL A 159 -10.13 -8.19 -10.75
C VAL A 159 -11.42 -8.57 -11.46
N LEU A 160 -12.58 -8.31 -10.86
CA LEU A 160 -13.91 -8.62 -11.41
C LEU A 160 -14.15 -7.98 -12.78
N PHE A 161 -13.58 -6.82 -13.03
CA PHE A 161 -13.68 -6.11 -14.30
C PHE A 161 -12.42 -6.22 -15.18
N GLY A 162 -11.25 -6.48 -14.58
CA GLY A 162 -9.95 -6.43 -15.27
C GLY A 162 -9.64 -7.63 -16.18
N TRP A 163 -10.19 -8.79 -15.91
CA TRP A 163 -9.86 -10.04 -16.62
C TRP A 163 -10.33 -10.07 -18.10
N MET A 164 -11.38 -9.32 -18.42
CA MET A 164 -11.99 -9.33 -19.76
C MET A 164 -11.04 -8.82 -20.85
N GLY A 165 -10.16 -7.86 -20.53
CA GLY A 165 -9.22 -7.31 -21.50
C GLY A 165 -8.25 -8.33 -22.09
N LEU A 166 -7.89 -9.37 -21.35
CA LEU A 166 -6.98 -10.41 -21.80
C LEU A 166 -7.67 -11.53 -22.59
N VAL A 167 -8.96 -11.75 -22.37
CA VAL A 167 -9.70 -12.83 -23.06
C VAL A 167 -9.61 -12.71 -24.56
N GLY A 168 -9.77 -11.49 -25.11
CA GLY A 168 -9.69 -11.26 -26.54
C GLY A 168 -8.31 -11.50 -27.17
N VAL A 169 -7.26 -11.41 -26.39
CA VAL A 169 -5.86 -11.66 -26.83
C VAL A 169 -5.52 -13.14 -26.80
N VAL A 170 -6.04 -13.87 -25.80
CA VAL A 170 -5.74 -15.30 -25.58
C VAL A 170 -6.64 -16.19 -26.42
N ARG A 171 -7.85 -15.78 -26.72
CA ARG A 171 -8.82 -16.48 -27.55
C ARG A 171 -8.33 -16.65 -29.00
#